data_6d113a31e1320d47cd1e05156354fdd0
#
_entry.id   6d113a31e1320d47cd1e05156354fdd0
#
_cell.length_a   1.000
_cell.length_b   1.000
_cell.length_c   1.000
_cell.angle_alpha   90.00
_cell.angle_beta   90.00
_cell.angle_gamma   90.00
#
_symmetry.space_group_name_H-M   'P 1'
#
loop_
_entity.id
_entity.type
_entity.pdbx_description
1 polymer ?
#
loop_
_entity_poly.entity_id
_entity_poly.type
_entity_poly.pdbx_seq_one_letter_code
_entity_poly.pdbx_strand_id
1 'polypeptide(L)'
;MSRRSKPAKRVPLADPVYNSVDISKFINRIMRRGKKSLAEKIFYSTMERIEERTNEKAMEIFQKAMTNATPVLEVKARRIGGSTYQVPIEVKADRGFALAASWIIESAKKRGGKSFIDKLSNEIIDASNGAGSACKKREDTHKMAEANKAFAHYRY
;
A
#
# COMPACT_ATOMS: atom_id res chain seq x y z
N MET A 1 -23.71 -1.76 -14.21
CA MET A 1 -23.29 -0.71 -13.26
C MET A 1 -24.52 0.05 -12.81
N SER A 2 -24.66 0.31 -11.49
CA SER A 2 -25.77 1.09 -10.97
C SER A 2 -25.65 2.56 -11.42
N ARG A 3 -26.65 3.08 -12.13
CA ARG A 3 -26.70 4.47 -12.59
C ARG A 3 -27.31 5.42 -11.55
N ARG A 4 -28.13 4.89 -10.62
CA ARG A 4 -28.94 5.70 -9.69
C ARG A 4 -28.38 5.76 -8.27
N SER A 5 -27.62 4.77 -7.84
CA SER A 5 -27.05 4.75 -6.49
C SER A 5 -25.66 4.15 -6.48
N LYS A 6 -24.81 4.64 -5.57
CA LYS A 6 -23.54 3.99 -5.27
C LYS A 6 -23.77 2.92 -4.20
N PRO A 7 -23.34 1.67 -4.42
CA PRO A 7 -23.47 0.63 -3.38
C PRO A 7 -22.68 1.06 -2.13
N ALA A 8 -23.21 0.71 -0.96
CA ALA A 8 -22.52 0.95 0.29
C ALA A 8 -21.15 0.24 0.30
N LYS A 9 -20.13 0.94 0.74
CA LYS A 9 -18.80 0.33 0.90
C LYS A 9 -18.84 -0.73 1.99
N ARG A 10 -18.45 -1.95 1.67
CA ARG A 10 -18.28 -3.01 2.67
C ARG A 10 -17.00 -2.76 3.44
N VAL A 11 -17.12 -2.57 4.75
CA VAL A 11 -15.96 -2.49 5.64
C VAL A 11 -15.64 -3.92 6.09
N PRO A 12 -14.41 -4.42 5.92
CA PRO A 12 -14.05 -5.74 6.43
C PRO A 12 -14.07 -5.74 7.96
N LEU A 13 -14.37 -6.88 8.54
CA LEU A 13 -14.24 -7.09 9.98
C LEU A 13 -12.79 -6.94 10.39
N ALA A 14 -12.55 -6.51 11.63
CA ALA A 14 -11.22 -6.44 12.19
C ALA A 14 -10.57 -7.83 12.23
N ASP A 15 -9.25 -7.87 12.10
CA ASP A 15 -8.48 -9.10 12.21
C ASP A 15 -8.59 -9.69 13.63
N PRO A 16 -8.82 -10.99 13.79
CA PRO A 16 -9.06 -11.58 15.11
C PRO A 16 -7.80 -11.58 16.01
N VAL A 17 -6.59 -11.60 15.44
CA VAL A 17 -5.33 -11.64 16.20
C VAL A 17 -4.90 -10.25 16.65
N TYR A 18 -4.89 -9.29 15.73
CA TYR A 18 -4.41 -7.93 16.00
C TYR A 18 -5.53 -6.91 16.22
N ASN A 19 -6.78 -7.33 16.13
CA ASN A 19 -7.99 -6.47 16.26
C ASN A 19 -7.93 -5.20 15.40
N SER A 20 -7.39 -5.30 14.19
CA SER A 20 -7.16 -4.19 13.26
C SER A 20 -7.84 -4.40 11.91
N VAL A 21 -8.62 -3.40 11.49
CA VAL A 21 -9.25 -3.37 10.17
C VAL A 21 -8.22 -3.22 9.06
N ASP A 22 -7.14 -2.51 9.30
CA ASP A 22 -6.10 -2.26 8.30
C ASP A 22 -5.31 -3.52 7.99
N ILE A 23 -5.09 -4.38 8.99
CA ILE A 23 -4.52 -5.72 8.77
C ILE A 23 -5.45 -6.56 7.90
N SER A 24 -6.76 -6.59 8.19
CA SER A 24 -7.74 -7.29 7.35
C SER A 24 -7.71 -6.78 5.90
N LYS A 25 -7.62 -5.46 5.70
CA LYS A 25 -7.49 -4.87 4.36
C LYS A 25 -6.17 -5.30 3.67
N PHE A 26 -5.08 -5.38 4.42
CA PHE A 26 -3.78 -5.81 3.89
C PHE A 26 -3.78 -7.29 3.51
N ILE A 27 -4.32 -8.17 4.36
CA ILE A 27 -4.51 -9.61 4.09
C ILE A 27 -5.37 -9.82 2.84
N ASN A 28 -6.47 -9.08 2.72
CA ASN A 28 -7.33 -9.14 1.53
C ASN A 28 -6.58 -8.74 0.25
N ARG A 29 -5.54 -7.91 0.35
CA ARG A 29 -4.72 -7.51 -0.79
C ARG A 29 -3.62 -8.54 -1.13
N ILE A 30 -3.14 -9.29 -0.15
CA ILE A 30 -2.27 -10.46 -0.39
C ILE A 30 -3.05 -11.57 -1.07
N MET A 31 -4.32 -11.76 -0.68
CA MET A 31 -5.18 -12.85 -1.13
C MET A 31 -5.27 -12.92 -2.66
N ARG A 32 -5.15 -14.13 -3.19
CA ARG A 32 -5.35 -14.45 -4.61
C ARG A 32 -6.36 -15.58 -4.76
N ARG A 33 -7.21 -15.50 -5.78
CA ARG A 33 -8.22 -16.53 -6.09
C ARG A 33 -9.11 -16.92 -4.91
N GLY A 34 -9.38 -15.98 -3.99
CA GLY A 34 -10.23 -16.22 -2.82
C GLY A 34 -9.62 -17.08 -1.70
N LYS A 35 -8.33 -17.45 -1.78
CA LYS A 35 -7.66 -18.26 -0.76
C LYS A 35 -7.29 -17.41 0.48
N LYS A 36 -8.30 -17.07 1.31
CA LYS A 36 -8.13 -16.17 2.44
C LYS A 36 -7.28 -16.78 3.56
N SER A 37 -7.54 -18.02 3.94
CA SER A 37 -6.78 -18.71 4.99
C SER A 37 -5.28 -18.81 4.68
N LEU A 38 -4.92 -19.00 3.41
CA LEU A 38 -3.52 -18.98 2.99
C LEU A 38 -2.91 -17.58 3.12
N ALA A 39 -3.67 -16.52 2.78
CA ALA A 39 -3.19 -15.15 2.91
C ALA A 39 -2.99 -14.75 4.40
N GLU A 40 -3.89 -15.17 5.27
CA GLU A 40 -3.78 -15.01 6.73
C GLU A 40 -2.52 -15.71 7.25
N LYS A 41 -2.32 -16.98 6.91
CA LYS A 41 -1.14 -17.74 7.30
C LYS A 41 0.17 -17.06 6.84
N ILE A 42 0.23 -16.61 5.60
CA ILE A 42 1.38 -15.88 5.06
C ILE A 42 1.63 -14.60 5.86
N PHE A 43 0.58 -13.84 6.17
CA PHE A 43 0.73 -12.58 6.91
C PHE A 43 1.20 -12.82 8.34
N TYR A 44 0.58 -13.76 9.08
CA TYR A 44 1.00 -14.04 10.46
C TYR A 44 2.42 -14.57 10.53
N SER A 45 2.80 -15.52 9.68
CA SER A 45 4.19 -15.99 9.62
C SER A 45 5.17 -14.88 9.20
N THR A 46 4.71 -13.87 8.45
CA THR A 46 5.54 -12.70 8.14
C THR A 46 5.76 -11.84 9.39
N MET A 47 4.70 -11.61 10.19
CA MET A 47 4.79 -10.84 11.42
C MET A 47 5.69 -11.52 12.46
N GLU A 48 5.54 -12.83 12.67
CA GLU A 48 6.45 -13.63 13.51
C GLU A 48 7.90 -13.48 13.06
N ARG A 49 8.15 -13.58 11.76
CA ARG A 49 9.50 -13.43 11.19
C ARG A 49 10.08 -12.02 11.38
N ILE A 50 9.25 -10.98 11.39
CA ILE A 50 9.69 -9.61 11.69
C ILE A 50 10.10 -9.50 13.15
N GLU A 51 9.33 -10.03 14.09
CA GLU A 51 9.65 -10.03 15.51
C GLU A 51 10.95 -10.79 15.81
N GLU A 52 11.14 -11.98 15.22
CA GLU A 52 12.39 -12.75 15.35
C GLU A 52 13.64 -11.98 14.88
N ARG A 53 13.50 -11.14 13.86
CA ARG A 53 14.65 -10.43 13.25
C ARG A 53 14.96 -9.09 13.89
N THR A 54 13.96 -8.40 14.37
CA THR A 54 14.10 -7.03 14.87
C THR A 54 14.05 -6.93 16.38
N ASN A 55 13.56 -7.95 17.06
CA ASN A 55 13.27 -7.95 18.50
C ASN A 55 12.33 -6.81 18.93
N GLU A 56 11.56 -6.24 17.98
CA GLU A 56 10.56 -5.21 18.20
C GLU A 56 9.16 -5.78 17.88
N LYS A 57 8.11 -5.12 18.36
CA LYS A 57 6.73 -5.51 18.06
C LYS A 57 6.44 -5.37 16.58
N ALA A 58 6.11 -6.47 15.90
CA ALA A 58 5.85 -6.46 14.46
C ALA A 58 4.77 -5.46 14.04
N MET A 59 3.79 -5.21 14.90
CA MET A 59 2.71 -4.26 14.62
C MET A 59 3.23 -2.81 14.48
N GLU A 60 4.18 -2.40 15.32
CA GLU A 60 4.77 -1.07 15.25
C GLU A 60 5.58 -0.90 13.96
N ILE A 61 6.38 -1.91 13.61
CA ILE A 61 7.16 -1.94 12.36
C ILE A 61 6.24 -1.89 11.16
N PHE A 62 5.16 -2.67 11.16
CA PHE A 62 4.18 -2.67 10.09
C PHE A 62 3.51 -1.29 9.92
N GLN A 63 3.11 -0.64 11.02
CA GLN A 63 2.51 0.69 10.98
C GLN A 63 3.50 1.73 10.45
N LYS A 64 4.76 1.72 10.92
CA LYS A 64 5.84 2.59 10.41
C LYS A 64 6.04 2.37 8.89
N ALA A 65 6.12 1.11 8.45
CA ALA A 65 6.27 0.75 7.04
C ALA A 65 5.11 1.28 6.18
N MET A 66 3.87 1.11 6.65
CA MET A 66 2.69 1.61 5.95
C MET A 66 2.70 3.14 5.87
N THR A 67 3.03 3.84 6.94
CA THR A 67 3.15 5.30 6.97
C THR A 67 4.23 5.79 6.01
N ASN A 68 5.40 5.16 6.05
CA ASN A 68 6.51 5.52 5.17
C ASN A 68 6.24 5.24 3.68
N ALA A 69 5.42 4.23 3.35
CA ALA A 69 5.06 3.91 1.97
C ALA A 69 3.84 4.68 1.47
N THR A 70 3.07 5.34 2.34
CA THR A 70 1.84 6.04 1.96
C THR A 70 2.15 7.36 1.25
N PRO A 71 1.68 7.56 0.00
CA PRO A 71 1.86 8.81 -0.71
C PRO A 71 0.85 9.87 -0.26
N VAL A 72 1.29 11.12 -0.21
CA VAL A 72 0.44 12.31 0.04
C VAL A 72 -0.15 12.83 -1.27
N LEU A 73 0.62 12.75 -2.37
CA LEU A 73 0.24 13.21 -3.69
C LEU A 73 0.28 12.07 -4.71
N GLU A 74 -0.63 12.07 -5.64
CA GLU A 74 -0.59 11.23 -6.85
C GLU A 74 -0.84 12.09 -8.09
N VAL A 75 -0.49 11.57 -9.25
CA VAL A 75 -0.73 12.23 -10.54
C VAL A 75 -1.87 11.52 -11.25
N LYS A 76 -2.84 12.30 -11.72
CA LYS A 76 -3.94 11.80 -12.57
C LYS A 76 -3.92 12.44 -13.94
N ALA A 77 -4.03 11.61 -14.96
CA ALA A 77 -4.21 12.07 -16.32
C ALA A 77 -5.61 12.70 -16.48
N ARG A 78 -5.68 13.96 -16.97
CA ARG A 78 -6.91 14.65 -17.36
C ARG A 78 -6.79 15.12 -18.80
N ARG A 79 -7.85 14.93 -19.57
CA ARG A 79 -7.92 15.37 -20.95
C ARG A 79 -8.62 16.73 -21.01
N ILE A 80 -7.92 17.74 -21.52
CA ILE A 80 -8.39 19.12 -21.63
C ILE A 80 -8.08 19.61 -23.04
N GLY A 81 -9.08 20.03 -23.79
CA GLY A 81 -8.91 20.56 -25.13
C GLY A 81 -8.20 19.59 -26.10
N GLY A 82 -8.39 18.26 -25.92
CA GLY A 82 -7.73 17.26 -26.76
C GLY A 82 -6.35 16.78 -26.26
N SER A 83 -5.67 17.54 -25.41
CA SER A 83 -4.38 17.18 -24.81
C SER A 83 -4.55 16.53 -23.44
N THR A 84 -3.64 15.60 -23.10
CA THR A 84 -3.65 14.91 -21.80
C THR A 84 -2.60 15.52 -20.87
N TYR A 85 -3.07 16.05 -19.76
CA TYR A 85 -2.23 16.65 -18.73
C TYR A 85 -2.16 15.74 -17.49
N GLN A 86 -0.98 15.67 -16.89
CA GLN A 86 -0.76 14.95 -15.63
C GLN A 86 -1.01 15.94 -14.47
N VAL A 87 -2.15 15.80 -13.80
CA VAL A 87 -2.58 16.73 -12.75
C VAL A 87 -2.28 16.15 -11.37
N PRO A 88 -1.48 16.84 -10.52
CA PRO A 88 -1.22 16.39 -9.16
C PRO A 88 -2.47 16.61 -8.29
N ILE A 89 -2.82 15.57 -7.53
CA ILE A 89 -3.97 15.58 -6.61
C ILE A 89 -3.56 14.98 -5.27
N GLU A 90 -4.19 15.44 -4.20
CA GLU A 90 -4.04 14.85 -2.88
C GLU A 90 -4.69 13.47 -2.79
N VAL A 91 -4.02 12.57 -2.10
CA VAL A 91 -4.48 11.19 -1.94
C VAL A 91 -5.33 11.09 -0.68
N LYS A 92 -6.57 10.61 -0.81
CA LYS A 92 -7.43 10.30 0.35
C LYS A 92 -6.85 9.15 1.15
N ALA A 93 -7.03 9.16 2.48
CA ALA A 93 -6.45 8.16 3.39
C ALA A 93 -6.69 6.70 2.96
N ASP A 94 -7.94 6.32 2.64
CA ASP A 94 -8.26 4.96 2.16
C ASP A 94 -7.47 4.57 0.91
N ARG A 95 -7.26 5.52 0.00
CA ARG A 95 -6.51 5.28 -1.24
C ARG A 95 -5.02 5.23 -0.98
N GLY A 96 -4.51 6.10 -0.10
CA GLY A 96 -3.11 6.10 0.32
C GLY A 96 -2.71 4.75 0.92
N PHE A 97 -3.50 4.25 1.85
CA PHE A 97 -3.33 2.91 2.41
C PHE A 97 -3.34 1.83 1.32
N ALA A 98 -4.29 1.90 0.40
CA ALA A 98 -4.42 0.92 -0.68
C ALA A 98 -3.21 0.93 -1.62
N LEU A 99 -2.64 2.10 -1.92
CA LEU A 99 -1.43 2.25 -2.73
C LEU A 99 -0.21 1.71 -2.00
N ALA A 100 0.01 2.11 -0.75
CA ALA A 100 1.12 1.64 0.08
C ALA A 100 1.13 0.10 0.20
N ALA A 101 -0.01 -0.50 0.54
CA ALA A 101 -0.13 -1.95 0.63
C ALA A 101 0.18 -2.65 -0.71
N SER A 102 -0.30 -2.09 -1.84
CA SER A 102 0.03 -2.63 -3.16
C SER A 102 1.52 -2.55 -3.46
N TRP A 103 2.14 -1.41 -3.19
CA TRP A 103 3.56 -1.20 -3.48
C TRP A 103 4.45 -2.10 -2.65
N ILE A 104 4.16 -2.27 -1.35
CA ILE A 104 4.90 -3.21 -0.48
C ILE A 104 4.77 -4.64 -1.02
N ILE A 105 3.56 -5.10 -1.36
CA ILE A 105 3.33 -6.46 -1.87
C ILE A 105 4.00 -6.66 -3.25
N GLU A 106 3.91 -5.68 -4.15
CA GLU A 106 4.56 -5.74 -5.46
C GLU A 106 6.09 -5.74 -5.35
N SER A 107 6.65 -4.91 -4.47
CA SER A 107 8.08 -4.84 -4.21
C SER A 107 8.58 -6.14 -3.60
N ALA A 108 7.87 -6.69 -2.62
CA ALA A 108 8.19 -7.99 -2.04
C ALA A 108 8.21 -9.11 -3.10
N LYS A 109 7.26 -9.11 -4.04
CA LYS A 109 7.25 -10.12 -5.14
C LYS A 109 8.47 -10.03 -6.04
N LYS A 110 8.99 -8.82 -6.27
CA LYS A 110 10.17 -8.60 -7.13
C LYS A 110 11.48 -8.95 -6.45
N ARG A 111 11.52 -9.03 -5.13
CA ARG A 111 12.74 -9.43 -4.39
C ARG A 111 13.16 -10.85 -4.74
N GLY A 112 14.46 -11.09 -4.77
CA GLY A 112 15.04 -12.42 -4.79
C GLY A 112 14.76 -13.17 -3.48
N GLY A 113 14.80 -14.51 -3.50
CA GLY A 113 14.61 -15.36 -2.32
C GLY A 113 13.62 -16.50 -2.57
N LYS A 114 13.65 -17.52 -1.70
CA LYS A 114 12.85 -18.74 -1.84
C LYS A 114 11.40 -18.55 -1.39
N SER A 115 11.18 -17.95 -0.22
CA SER A 115 9.87 -17.81 0.40
C SER A 115 9.29 -16.41 0.22
N PHE A 116 7.98 -16.32 -0.05
CA PHE A 116 7.29 -15.02 -0.08
C PHE A 116 7.22 -14.38 1.31
N ILE A 117 7.19 -15.18 2.37
CA ILE A 117 7.22 -14.72 3.77
C ILE A 117 8.51 -13.94 4.03
N ASP A 118 9.67 -14.49 3.64
CA ASP A 118 10.97 -13.82 3.80
C ASP A 118 11.08 -12.53 2.96
N LYS A 119 10.55 -12.57 1.74
CA LYS A 119 10.53 -11.40 0.85
C LYS A 119 9.68 -10.27 1.41
N LEU A 120 8.52 -10.62 1.96
CA LEU A 120 7.58 -9.65 2.52
C LEU A 120 8.09 -9.09 3.85
N SER A 121 8.66 -9.94 4.74
CA SER A 121 9.25 -9.47 5.99
C SER A 121 10.41 -8.49 5.75
N ASN A 122 11.30 -8.80 4.82
CA ASN A 122 12.40 -7.91 4.46
C ASN A 122 11.92 -6.58 3.88
N GLU A 123 10.90 -6.59 2.98
CA GLU A 123 10.36 -5.35 2.42
C GLU A 123 9.68 -4.49 3.50
N ILE A 124 8.96 -5.09 4.45
CA ILE A 124 8.32 -4.36 5.55
C ILE A 124 9.38 -3.75 6.48
N ILE A 125 10.44 -4.49 6.82
CA ILE A 125 11.55 -3.98 7.66
C ILE A 125 12.26 -2.81 6.95
N ASP A 126 12.60 -2.96 5.66
CA ASP A 126 13.25 -1.88 4.91
C ASP A 126 12.34 -0.66 4.79
N ALA A 127 11.05 -0.86 4.54
CA ALA A 127 10.07 0.23 4.45
C ALA A 127 9.87 0.94 5.81
N SER A 128 9.95 0.23 6.94
CA SER A 128 9.89 0.84 8.28
C SER A 128 11.07 1.79 8.52
N ASN A 129 12.22 1.49 7.93
CA ASN A 129 13.43 2.32 7.97
C ASN A 129 13.46 3.41 6.87
N GLY A 130 12.36 3.58 6.13
CA GLY A 130 12.28 4.55 5.02
C GLY A 130 13.01 4.12 3.75
N ALA A 131 13.53 2.89 3.71
CA ALA A 131 14.24 2.30 2.59
C ALA A 131 13.31 1.36 1.77
N GLY A 132 13.87 0.66 0.81
CA GLY A 132 13.15 -0.33 0.04
C GLY A 132 12.45 0.22 -1.21
N SER A 133 12.03 -0.71 -2.06
CA SER A 133 11.45 -0.38 -3.36
C SER A 133 10.07 0.27 -3.26
N ALA A 134 9.32 -0.01 -2.19
CA ALA A 134 8.01 0.61 -1.94
C ALA A 134 8.16 2.10 -1.60
N CYS A 135 9.12 2.46 -0.72
CA CYS A 135 9.42 3.85 -0.39
C CYS A 135 9.95 4.62 -1.59
N LYS A 136 10.83 4.00 -2.39
CA LYS A 136 11.31 4.59 -3.64
C LYS A 136 10.16 4.91 -4.60
N LYS A 137 9.19 4.00 -4.73
CA LYS A 137 8.01 4.23 -5.59
C LYS A 137 7.16 5.41 -5.10
N ARG A 138 7.03 5.61 -3.77
CA ARG A 138 6.40 6.80 -3.19
C ARG A 138 7.14 8.06 -3.59
N GLU A 139 8.48 8.07 -3.44
CA GLU A 139 9.31 9.23 -3.80
C GLU A 139 9.21 9.56 -5.28
N ASP A 140 9.26 8.56 -6.16
CA ASP A 140 9.12 8.75 -7.60
C ASP A 140 7.74 9.35 -7.94
N THR A 141 6.69 8.91 -7.24
CA THR A 141 5.34 9.48 -7.40
C THR A 141 5.29 10.94 -6.93
N HIS A 142 5.92 11.28 -5.81
CA HIS A 142 6.01 12.66 -5.32
C HIS A 142 6.84 13.54 -6.25
N LYS A 143 7.98 13.07 -6.76
CA LYS A 143 8.78 13.79 -7.77
C LYS A 143 7.98 14.07 -9.04
N MET A 144 7.21 13.08 -9.53
CA MET A 144 6.32 13.28 -10.68
C MET A 144 5.24 14.33 -10.39
N ALA A 145 4.66 14.31 -9.18
CA ALA A 145 3.64 15.29 -8.80
C ALA A 145 4.24 16.71 -8.69
N GLU A 146 5.45 16.85 -8.18
CA GLU A 146 6.17 18.12 -8.09
C GLU A 146 6.55 18.66 -9.47
N ALA A 147 7.08 17.83 -10.36
CA ALA A 147 7.39 18.22 -11.75
C ALA A 147 6.15 18.72 -12.51
N ASN A 148 4.97 18.20 -12.17
CA ASN A 148 3.69 18.59 -12.80
C ASN A 148 2.91 19.65 -12.00
N LYS A 149 3.52 20.30 -11.00
CA LYS A 149 2.88 21.29 -10.11
C LYS A 149 2.23 22.45 -10.89
N ALA A 150 2.78 22.83 -12.04
CA ALA A 150 2.25 23.86 -12.91
C ALA A 150 0.80 23.56 -13.38
N PHE A 151 0.41 22.29 -13.48
CA PHE A 151 -0.92 21.84 -13.89
C PHE A 151 -1.90 21.64 -12.74
N ALA A 152 -1.54 22.01 -11.50
CA ALA A 152 -2.39 21.85 -10.33
C ALA A 152 -3.73 22.62 -10.43
N HIS A 153 -3.78 23.72 -11.20
CA HIS A 153 -5.00 24.50 -11.44
C HIS A 153 -6.06 23.73 -12.25
N TYR A 154 -5.71 22.64 -12.92
CA TYR A 154 -6.66 21.76 -13.62
C TYR A 154 -7.31 20.70 -12.71
N ARG A 155 -7.33 20.92 -11.43
CA ARG A 155 -7.82 19.98 -10.39
C ARG A 155 -9.33 19.72 -10.42
N TYR A 156 -10.11 20.56 -11.09
CA TYR A 156 -11.59 20.56 -11.12
C TYR A 156 -12.19 19.45 -11.98
#